data_519a4f407139b350603f495c6c638b95
#
_entry.id   519a4f407139b350603f495c6c638b95
#
_cell.length_a   1.000
_cell.length_b   1.000
_cell.length_c   1.000
_cell.angle_alpha   90.00
_cell.angle_beta   90.00
_cell.angle_gamma   90.00
#
_symmetry.space_group_name_H-M   'P 1'
#
loop_
_entity.id
_entity.type
_entity.pdbx_description
1 polymer ?
#
loop_
_entity_poly.entity_id
_entity_poly.type
_entity_poly.pdbx_seq_one_letter_code
_entity_poly.pdbx_strand_id
1 'polypeptide(L)' 'MVQGHVTQNGSPVPVGYARLLNAGGDFVAEVPLGADGGFRFFAAPGSWTLRVLAPGGVRAEQAVSADIGKVTELEVAV' A
#
# COMPACT_ATOMS: atom_id res chain seq x y z
N MET A 1 -5.50 9.94 4.67
CA MET A 1 -5.15 8.55 5.05
C MET A 1 -5.28 7.65 3.84
N VAL A 2 -4.35 6.76 3.66
CA VAL A 2 -4.34 5.75 2.59
C VAL A 2 -4.44 4.38 3.24
N GLN A 3 -5.41 3.58 2.83
CA GLN A 3 -5.59 2.22 3.37
C GLN A 3 -6.11 1.29 2.30
N GLY A 4 -5.97 -0.01 2.53
CA GLY A 4 -6.49 -0.99 1.61
C GLY A 4 -6.09 -2.41 1.98
N HIS A 5 -6.26 -3.28 1.00
CA HIS A 5 -5.97 -4.70 1.14
C HIS A 5 -5.20 -5.21 -0.06
N VAL A 6 -4.30 -6.15 0.18
CA VAL A 6 -3.56 -6.85 -0.86
C VAL A 6 -4.16 -8.24 -1.04
N THR A 7 -4.47 -8.59 -2.28
CA THR A 7 -5.01 -9.90 -2.62
C THR A 7 -4.18 -10.57 -3.70
N GLN A 8 -4.22 -11.91 -3.71
CA GLN A 8 -3.64 -12.73 -4.77
C GLN A 8 -4.66 -13.81 -5.14
N ASN A 9 -5.07 -13.82 -6.40
CA ASN A 9 -6.11 -14.75 -6.88
C ASN A 9 -7.39 -14.68 -6.04
N GLY A 10 -7.77 -13.48 -5.60
CA GLY A 10 -8.96 -13.25 -4.79
C GLY A 10 -8.82 -13.55 -3.30
N SER A 11 -7.66 -14.01 -2.85
CA SER A 11 -7.42 -14.31 -1.44
C SER A 11 -6.52 -13.26 -0.79
N PRO A 12 -6.73 -12.94 0.49
CA PRO A 12 -5.85 -12.00 1.19
C PRO A 12 -4.40 -12.48 1.22
N VAL A 13 -3.47 -11.53 1.17
CA VAL A 13 -2.03 -11.79 1.33
C VAL A 13 -1.64 -11.42 2.76
N PRO A 14 -1.48 -12.39 3.68
CA PRO A 14 -1.29 -12.10 5.10
C PRO A 14 0.16 -11.85 5.49
N VAL A 15 1.10 -12.02 4.57
CA VAL A 15 2.53 -11.87 4.83
C VAL A 15 3.14 -10.97 3.77
N GLY A 16 3.89 -9.97 4.21
CA GLY A 16 4.56 -9.03 3.33
C GLY A 16 4.55 -7.62 3.90
N TYR A 17 4.92 -6.66 3.08
CA TYR A 17 5.02 -5.26 3.49
C TYR A 17 4.41 -4.35 2.44
N ALA A 18 3.83 -3.26 2.92
CA ALA A 18 3.43 -2.14 2.08
C ALA A 18 4.37 -0.98 2.37
N ARG A 19 4.94 -0.38 1.32
CA ARG A 19 5.82 0.79 1.40
C ARG A 19 5.17 1.98 0.77
N LEU A 20 5.32 3.12 1.41
CA LEU A 20 4.87 4.39 0.85
C LEU A 20 6.10 5.19 0.41
N LEU A 21 6.09 5.58 -0.87
CA LEU A 21 7.14 6.39 -1.48
C LEU A 21 6.57 7.75 -1.86
N ASN A 22 7.37 8.80 -1.72
CA ASN A 22 6.93 10.14 -2.14
C ASN A 22 6.99 10.30 -3.67
N ALA A 23 6.61 11.46 -4.17
CA ALA A 23 6.58 11.73 -5.61
C ALA A 23 7.96 11.60 -6.28
N GLY A 24 9.05 11.79 -5.51
CA GLY A 24 10.42 11.61 -5.99
C GLY A 24 10.91 10.16 -5.95
N GLY A 25 10.09 9.23 -5.46
CA GLY A 25 10.48 7.84 -5.33
C GLY A 25 11.23 7.49 -4.05
N ASP A 26 11.31 8.43 -3.10
CA ASP A 26 12.00 8.20 -1.84
C ASP A 26 11.12 7.46 -0.84
N PHE A 27 11.73 6.55 -0.09
CA PHE A 27 11.07 5.81 0.97
C PHE A 27 10.61 6.76 2.08
N VAL A 28 9.36 6.64 2.49
CA VAL A 28 8.78 7.43 3.58
C VAL A 28 8.34 6.55 4.75
N ALA A 29 7.61 5.48 4.48
CA ALA A 29 7.07 4.61 5.52
C ALA A 29 6.89 3.18 5.01
N GLU A 30 6.86 2.24 5.96
CA GLU A 30 6.62 0.83 5.66
C GLU A 30 5.81 0.21 6.80
N VAL A 31 4.81 -0.59 6.45
CA VAL A 31 4.03 -1.34 7.42
C VAL A 31 3.92 -2.80 6.99
N PRO A 32 3.92 -3.75 7.94
CA PRO A 32 3.63 -5.13 7.61
C PRO A 32 2.15 -5.27 7.21
N LEU A 33 1.85 -6.21 6.32
CA LEU A 33 0.47 -6.54 5.98
C LEU A 33 -0.19 -7.26 7.16
N GLY A 34 -1.45 -6.93 7.43
CA GLY A 34 -2.25 -7.64 8.40
C GLY A 34 -2.69 -9.02 7.91
N ALA A 35 -3.32 -9.78 8.78
CA ALA A 35 -3.80 -11.13 8.46
C ALA A 35 -4.80 -11.15 7.30
N ASP A 36 -5.49 -10.04 7.07
CA ASP A 36 -6.44 -9.83 5.97
C ASP A 36 -5.79 -9.17 4.74
N GLY A 37 -4.46 -9.02 4.73
CA GLY A 37 -3.75 -8.28 3.70
C GLY A 37 -3.83 -6.77 3.86
N GLY A 38 -4.34 -6.29 4.99
CA GLY A 38 -4.61 -4.88 5.21
C GLY A 38 -3.37 -4.03 5.46
N PHE A 39 -3.43 -2.77 5.03
CA PHE A 39 -2.41 -1.76 5.31
C PHE A 39 -3.05 -0.40 5.51
N ARG A 40 -2.34 0.48 6.22
CA ARG A 40 -2.80 1.85 6.47
C ARG A 40 -1.61 2.78 6.65
N PHE A 41 -1.69 3.95 5.99
CA PHE A 41 -0.72 5.02 6.14
C PHE A 41 -1.41 6.35 6.40
N PHE A 42 -0.80 7.16 7.25
CA PHE A 42 -1.19 8.55 7.42
C PHE A 42 -0.28 9.38 6.52
N ALA A 43 -0.78 9.72 5.32
CA ALA A 43 -0.02 10.44 4.31
C ALA A 43 -0.50 11.89 4.20
N ALA A 44 0.46 12.81 4.06
CA ALA A 44 0.16 14.20 3.75
C ALA A 44 -0.50 14.29 2.37
N PRO A 45 -1.29 15.36 2.10
CA PRO A 45 -1.89 15.55 0.79
C PRO A 45 -0.84 15.56 -0.31
N GLY A 46 -1.13 14.94 -1.43
CA GLY A 46 -0.24 14.90 -2.58
C GLY A 46 -0.22 13.54 -3.27
N SER A 47 0.79 13.40 -4.12
CA SER A 47 0.98 12.18 -4.92
C SER A 47 1.99 11.26 -4.25
N TRP A 48 1.64 9.98 -4.19
CA TRP A 48 2.43 8.95 -3.55
C TRP A 48 2.51 7.71 -4.44
N THR A 49 3.48 6.85 -4.16
CA THR A 49 3.55 5.51 -4.76
C THR A 49 3.46 4.48 -3.65
N LEU A 50 2.54 3.55 -3.80
CA LEU A 50 2.44 2.40 -2.92
C LEU A 50 3.18 1.23 -3.57
N ARG A 51 4.11 0.64 -2.84
CA ARG A 51 4.83 -0.57 -3.26
C ARG A 51 4.52 -1.70 -2.32
N VAL A 52 4.07 -2.83 -2.85
CA VAL A 52 3.80 -4.03 -2.08
C VAL A 52 4.88 -5.07 -2.36
N LEU A 53 5.38 -5.68 -1.29
CA LEU A 53 6.37 -6.76 -1.36
C LEU A 53 5.83 -7.95 -0.59
N ALA A 54 5.82 -9.11 -1.22
CA ALA A 54 5.34 -10.35 -0.61
C ALA A 54 6.33 -11.49 -0.86
N PRO A 55 6.25 -12.60 -0.10
CA PRO A 55 7.14 -13.75 -0.31
C PRO A 55 7.07 -14.30 -1.72
N GLY A 56 8.15 -14.89 -2.18
CA GLY A 56 8.23 -15.46 -3.53
C GLY A 56 8.54 -14.44 -4.61
N GLY A 57 9.06 -13.27 -4.24
CA GLY A 57 9.40 -12.23 -5.21
C GLY A 57 8.20 -11.47 -5.75
N VAL A 58 7.05 -11.60 -5.12
CA VAL A 58 5.82 -10.91 -5.54
C VAL A 58 5.95 -9.42 -5.22
N ARG A 59 5.69 -8.57 -6.23
CA ARG A 59 5.73 -7.11 -6.10
C ARG A 59 4.60 -6.47 -6.88
N ALA A 60 4.14 -5.33 -6.38
CA ALA A 60 3.22 -4.47 -7.10
C ALA A 60 3.51 -3.01 -6.75
N GLU A 61 3.25 -2.11 -7.69
CA GLU A 61 3.33 -0.66 -7.46
C GLU A 61 2.07 -0.02 -7.99
N GLN A 62 1.59 0.99 -7.27
CA GLN A 62 0.40 1.72 -7.65
C GLN A 62 0.54 3.18 -7.25
N ALA A 63 0.20 4.09 -8.17
CA ALA A 63 0.13 5.50 -7.88
C ALA A 63 -1.09 5.79 -7.01
N VAL A 64 -0.91 6.63 -6.01
CA VAL A 64 -1.94 6.94 -5.02
C VAL A 64 -1.97 8.44 -4.79
N SER A 65 -3.16 9.01 -4.64
CA SER A 65 -3.36 10.39 -4.23
C SER A 65 -3.95 10.44 -2.82
N ALA A 66 -3.41 11.32 -1.99
CA ALA A 66 -3.94 11.59 -0.66
C ALA A 66 -4.48 13.00 -0.60
N ASP A 67 -5.63 13.18 0.06
CA ASP A 67 -6.28 14.47 0.23
C ASP A 67 -6.60 14.72 1.71
N ILE A 68 -6.68 16.00 2.07
CA ILE A 68 -7.04 16.40 3.44
C ILE A 68 -8.44 15.93 3.76
N GLY A 69 -8.59 15.28 4.92
CA GLY A 69 -9.89 14.87 5.44
C GLY A 69 -10.54 13.72 4.69
N LYS A 70 -9.81 13.07 3.80
CA LYS A 70 -10.32 11.95 3.01
C LYS A 70 -9.56 10.68 3.29
N VAL A 71 -10.25 9.55 3.10
CA VAL A 71 -9.65 8.22 3.15
C VAL A 71 -9.60 7.69 1.72
N THR A 72 -8.39 7.41 1.22
CA THR A 72 -8.20 6.75 -0.06
C THR A 72 -8.15 5.25 0.19
N GLU A 73 -9.08 4.50 -0.37
CA GLU A 73 -9.12 3.05 -0.24
C GLU A 73 -8.64 2.38 -1.52
N LEU A 74 -7.81 1.36 -1.37
CA LEU A 74 -7.18 0.65 -2.46
C LEU A 74 -7.36 -0.85 -2.32
N GLU A 75 -7.57 -1.51 -3.47
CA GLU A 75 -7.46 -2.96 -3.60
C GLU A 75 -6.27 -3.23 -4.51
N VAL A 76 -5.26 -3.90 -3.99
CA VAL A 76 -4.04 -4.20 -4.74
C VAL A 76 -4.01 -5.70 -5.02
N ALA A 77 -4.19 -6.07 -6.28
CA ALA A 77 -4.09 -7.47 -6.71
C ALA A 77 -2.67 -7.75 -7.20
N VAL A 78 -2.08 -8.78 -6.66
CA VAL A 78 -0.73 -9.21 -7.02
C VAL A 78 -0.71 -10.58 -7.69
#